data_98b3dc8a61b3d82ef6405ccc41e635b6
#
_entry.id   98b3dc8a61b3d82ef6405ccc41e635b6
#
_cell.length_a   1.000
_cell.length_b   1.000
_cell.length_c   1.000
_cell.angle_alpha   90.00
_cell.angle_beta   90.00
_cell.angle_gamma   90.00
#
_symmetry.space_group_name_H-M   'P 1'
#
loop_
_entity.id
_entity.type
_entity.pdbx_description
1 polymer ?
#
loop_
_entity_poly.entity_id
_entity_poly.type
_entity_poly.pdbx_seq_one_letter_code
_entity_poly.pdbx_strand_id
1 'polypeptide(L)'
;MAQTHRYAGTHSGHDIELEFDQRRVVVNQATLRVDGADVDSARIVYGERELRTTLDDGTDVVVDLHSGMLGELTRAQLKQADGSWLDLAER
;
A
#
# COMPACT_ATOMS: atom_id res chain seq x y z
N MET A 1 12.21 -1.07 18.12
CA MET A 1 12.83 -1.41 16.83
C MET A 1 11.77 -1.34 15.74
N ALA A 2 12.05 -0.65 14.65
CA ALA A 2 11.12 -0.54 13.54
C ALA A 2 11.07 -1.86 12.76
N GLN A 3 9.88 -2.24 12.30
CA GLN A 3 9.68 -3.38 11.42
C GLN A 3 9.11 -2.88 10.10
N THR A 4 9.71 -3.29 9.02
CA THR A 4 9.28 -2.91 7.68
C THR A 4 8.80 -4.15 6.95
N HIS A 5 7.56 -4.07 6.44
CA HIS A 5 6.95 -5.12 5.64
C HIS A 5 6.70 -4.58 4.24
N ARG A 6 6.92 -5.42 3.23
CA ARG A 6 6.67 -5.06 1.84
C ARG A 6 5.68 -6.02 1.23
N TYR A 7 4.73 -5.46 0.50
CA TYR A 7 3.68 -6.20 -0.20
C TYR A 7 3.71 -5.79 -1.67
N ALA A 8 3.53 -6.72 -2.55
CA ALA A 8 3.71 -6.44 -3.97
C ALA A 8 2.64 -7.08 -4.84
N GLY A 9 2.43 -6.47 -6.00
CA GLY A 9 1.58 -6.98 -7.05
C GLY A 9 1.91 -6.27 -8.35
N THR A 10 1.21 -6.63 -9.43
CA THR A 10 1.35 -5.97 -10.71
C THR A 10 0.01 -5.40 -11.15
N HIS A 11 0.06 -4.27 -11.85
CA HIS A 11 -1.12 -3.61 -12.40
C HIS A 11 -0.76 -2.95 -13.72
N SER A 12 -1.40 -3.38 -14.80
CA SER A 12 -1.16 -2.85 -16.15
C SER A 12 0.31 -2.85 -16.53
N GLY A 13 1.04 -3.92 -16.16
CA GLY A 13 2.46 -4.07 -16.47
C GLY A 13 3.40 -3.32 -15.54
N HIS A 14 2.88 -2.64 -14.53
CA HIS A 14 3.70 -1.91 -13.55
C HIS A 14 3.88 -2.72 -12.27
N ASP A 15 5.08 -2.63 -11.68
CA ASP A 15 5.37 -3.24 -10.38
C ASP A 15 4.84 -2.31 -9.28
N ILE A 16 3.91 -2.82 -8.48
CA ILE A 16 3.29 -2.07 -7.40
C ILE A 16 3.79 -2.62 -6.08
N GLU A 17 4.30 -1.75 -5.22
CA GLU A 17 4.79 -2.14 -3.90
C GLU A 17 4.19 -1.22 -2.85
N LEU A 18 3.70 -1.83 -1.78
CA LEU A 18 3.30 -1.13 -0.57
C LEU A 18 4.33 -1.45 0.52
N GLU A 19 5.05 -0.44 0.99
CA GLU A 19 5.95 -0.59 2.13
C GLU A 19 5.22 -0.09 3.37
N PHE A 20 5.07 -0.97 4.36
CA PHE A 20 4.44 -0.65 5.62
C PHE A 20 5.50 -0.64 6.70
N ASP A 21 5.77 0.53 7.24
CA ASP A 21 6.82 0.75 8.21
C ASP A 21 6.20 0.92 9.60
N GLN A 22 6.35 -0.10 10.42
CA GLN A 22 5.77 -0.15 11.76
C GLN A 22 6.80 0.39 12.75
N ARG A 23 6.85 1.69 12.89
CA ARG A 23 7.87 2.37 13.70
C ARG A 23 7.51 2.43 15.17
N ARG A 24 6.21 2.53 15.47
CA ARG A 24 5.71 2.64 16.85
C ARG A 24 4.42 1.85 16.95
N VAL A 25 3.98 1.61 18.17
CA VAL A 25 2.74 0.87 18.42
C VAL A 25 1.53 1.62 17.86
N VAL A 26 1.56 2.95 17.85
CA VAL A 26 0.40 3.77 17.50
C VAL A 26 0.49 4.38 16.12
N VAL A 27 1.69 4.77 15.66
CA VAL A 27 1.84 5.49 14.40
C VAL A 27 2.71 4.69 13.44
N ASN A 28 2.14 4.34 12.29
CA ASN A 28 2.81 3.61 11.24
C ASN A 28 2.84 4.45 9.97
N GLN A 29 3.76 4.15 9.07
CA GLN A 29 3.85 4.84 7.79
C GLN A 29 3.73 3.84 6.66
N ALA A 30 2.87 4.16 5.69
CA ALA A 30 2.71 3.38 4.47
C ALA A 30 3.20 4.20 3.28
N THR A 31 3.97 3.57 2.40
CA THR A 31 4.49 4.19 1.19
C THR A 31 4.12 3.34 -0.01
N LEU A 32 3.50 3.98 -1.00
CA LEU A 32 3.18 3.34 -2.27
C LEU A 32 4.30 3.61 -3.26
N ARG A 33 4.84 2.55 -3.86
CA ARG A 33 5.85 2.63 -4.92
C ARG A 33 5.32 2.03 -6.19
N VAL A 34 5.65 2.68 -7.30
CA VAL A 34 5.37 2.14 -8.63
C VAL A 34 6.69 2.11 -9.38
N ASP A 35 7.08 0.93 -9.86
CA ASP A 35 8.33 0.70 -10.60
C ASP A 35 9.55 1.25 -9.85
N GLY A 36 9.54 1.11 -8.51
CA GLY A 36 10.63 1.53 -7.65
C GLY A 36 10.61 2.98 -7.21
N ALA A 37 9.65 3.79 -7.67
CA ALA A 37 9.55 5.20 -7.31
C ALA A 37 8.44 5.44 -6.28
N ASP A 38 8.73 6.21 -5.23
CA ASP A 38 7.74 6.60 -4.24
C ASP A 38 6.73 7.56 -4.89
N VAL A 39 5.45 7.24 -4.83
CA VAL A 39 4.40 8.03 -5.48
C VAL A 39 3.35 8.56 -4.52
N ASP A 40 3.19 7.93 -3.36
CA ASP A 40 2.27 8.38 -2.32
C ASP A 40 2.68 7.80 -0.97
N SER A 41 2.33 8.49 0.11
CA SER A 41 2.58 7.98 1.45
C SER A 41 1.56 8.55 2.43
N ALA A 42 1.34 7.84 3.54
CA ALA A 42 0.43 8.29 4.60
C ALA A 42 0.86 7.72 5.94
N ARG A 43 0.51 8.46 7.00
CA ARG A 43 0.62 7.96 8.37
C ARG A 43 -0.70 7.33 8.75
N ILE A 44 -0.62 6.20 9.44
CA ILE A 44 -1.80 5.46 9.85
C ILE A 44 -1.70 5.18 11.34
N VAL A 45 -2.74 5.58 12.06
CA VAL A 45 -2.86 5.23 13.49
C VAL A 45 -3.71 3.97 13.62
N TYR A 46 -4.88 3.95 12.98
CA TYR A 46 -5.81 2.86 13.07
C TYR A 46 -6.88 3.03 11.96
N GLY A 47 -7.35 1.93 11.42
CA GLY A 47 -8.44 1.92 10.44
C GLY A 47 -7.96 1.83 9.00
N GLU A 48 -8.79 2.31 8.10
CA GLU A 48 -8.56 2.20 6.66
C GLU A 48 -7.87 3.44 6.11
N ARG A 49 -7.02 3.21 5.13
CA ARG A 49 -6.35 4.28 4.39
C ARG A 49 -6.21 3.86 2.94
N GLU A 50 -6.36 4.81 2.05
CA GLU A 50 -6.21 4.59 0.62
C GLU A 50 -5.04 5.42 0.11
N LEU A 51 -4.13 4.77 -0.63
CA LEU A 51 -3.04 5.42 -1.34
C LEU A 51 -3.32 5.34 -2.82
N ARG A 52 -3.05 6.42 -3.55
CA ARG A 52 -3.36 6.46 -4.99
C ARG A 52 -2.41 7.33 -5.75
N THR A 53 -2.27 7.01 -7.02
CA THR A 53 -1.54 7.85 -7.98
C THR A 53 -2.11 7.62 -9.38
N THR A 54 -1.86 8.57 -10.27
CA THR A 54 -2.12 8.40 -11.69
C THR A 54 -0.79 8.40 -12.43
N LEU A 55 -0.54 7.36 -13.20
CA LEU A 55 0.72 7.20 -13.93
C LEU A 55 0.70 8.06 -15.20
N ASP A 56 1.88 8.23 -15.81
CA ASP A 56 2.05 9.06 -17.01
C ASP A 56 1.20 8.56 -18.19
N ASP A 57 0.92 7.25 -18.23
CA ASP A 57 0.09 6.66 -19.29
C ASP A 57 -1.42 6.75 -18.98
N GLY A 58 -1.80 7.45 -17.91
CA GLY A 58 -3.19 7.59 -17.48
C GLY A 58 -3.73 6.48 -16.62
N THR A 59 -2.92 5.49 -16.30
CA THR A 59 -3.34 4.38 -15.43
C THR A 59 -3.50 4.86 -13.99
N ASP A 60 -4.65 4.60 -13.37
CA ASP A 60 -4.85 4.86 -11.96
C ASP A 60 -4.39 3.67 -11.14
N VAL A 61 -3.64 3.95 -10.07
CA VAL A 61 -3.20 2.96 -9.10
C VAL A 61 -3.82 3.31 -7.77
N VAL A 62 -4.60 2.39 -7.19
CA VAL A 62 -5.29 2.59 -5.92
C VAL A 62 -5.00 1.39 -5.04
N VAL A 63 -4.42 1.64 -3.87
CA VAL A 63 -4.14 0.62 -2.86
C VAL A 63 -4.91 0.95 -1.60
N ASP A 64 -5.75 0.02 -1.15
CA ASP A 64 -6.48 0.14 0.10
C ASP A 64 -5.77 -0.70 1.16
N LEU A 65 -5.57 -0.13 2.33
CA LEU A 65 -4.96 -0.84 3.42
C LEU A 65 -5.73 -0.61 4.71
N HIS A 66 -5.64 -1.58 5.61
CA HIS A 66 -6.28 -1.52 6.92
C HIS A 66 -5.27 -1.84 8.01
N SER A 67 -5.18 -0.96 9.00
CA SER A 67 -4.34 -1.14 10.17
C SER A 67 -5.22 -1.48 11.38
N GLY A 68 -4.87 -2.55 12.09
CA GLY A 68 -5.58 -2.96 13.27
C GLY A 68 -5.24 -2.13 14.51
N MET A 69 -5.86 -2.47 15.63
CA MET A 69 -5.73 -1.70 16.88
C MET A 69 -4.33 -1.74 17.47
N LEU A 70 -3.56 -2.77 17.15
CA LEU A 70 -2.17 -2.91 17.60
C LEU A 70 -1.16 -2.38 16.59
N GLY A 71 -1.64 -1.71 15.56
CA GLY A 71 -0.78 -1.15 14.51
C GLY A 71 -0.37 -2.14 13.44
N GLU A 72 -0.86 -3.38 13.50
CA GLU A 72 -0.56 -4.39 12.48
C GLU A 72 -1.32 -4.11 11.18
N LEU A 73 -0.72 -4.46 10.06
CA LEU A 73 -1.39 -4.40 8.78
C LEU A 73 -2.25 -5.65 8.60
N THR A 74 -3.57 -5.47 8.48
CA THR A 74 -4.51 -6.59 8.36
C THR A 74 -4.98 -6.81 6.93
N ARG A 75 -4.83 -5.82 6.05
CA ARG A 75 -5.26 -5.92 4.66
C ARG A 75 -4.47 -4.94 3.80
N ALA A 76 -4.03 -5.39 2.64
CA ALA A 76 -3.46 -4.54 1.62
C ALA A 76 -3.94 -5.05 0.27
N GLN A 77 -4.74 -4.24 -0.44
CA GLN A 77 -5.40 -4.64 -1.67
C GLN A 77 -5.19 -3.61 -2.77
N LEU A 78 -4.96 -4.10 -3.98
CA LEU A 78 -4.77 -3.29 -5.18
C LEU A 78 -6.03 -3.38 -6.03
N LYS A 79 -6.57 -2.22 -6.42
CA LYS A 79 -7.75 -2.17 -7.28
C LYS A 79 -7.38 -2.53 -8.71
N GLN A 80 -8.15 -3.46 -9.29
CA GLN A 80 -7.97 -3.90 -10.66
C GLN A 80 -8.80 -3.05 -11.63
N ALA A 81 -8.52 -3.18 -12.93
CA ALA A 81 -9.20 -2.40 -13.96
C ALA A 81 -10.72 -2.67 -14.01
N ASP A 82 -11.15 -3.86 -13.63
CA ASP A 82 -12.57 -4.23 -13.60
C ASP A 82 -13.27 -3.81 -12.30
N GLY A 83 -12.56 -3.13 -11.39
CA GLY A 83 -13.09 -2.71 -10.10
C GLY A 83 -12.93 -3.71 -8.97
N SER A 84 -12.44 -4.91 -9.27
CA SER A 84 -12.17 -5.90 -8.22
C SER A 84 -10.89 -5.55 -7.45
N TRP A 85 -10.68 -6.22 -6.32
CA TRP A 85 -9.53 -6.00 -5.45
C TRP A 85 -8.66 -7.26 -5.41
N LEU A 86 -7.36 -7.07 -5.56
CA LEU A 86 -6.36 -8.13 -5.50
C LEU A 86 -5.53 -7.95 -4.24
N ASP A 87 -5.43 -9.00 -3.42
CA ASP A 87 -4.55 -8.97 -2.26
C ASP A 87 -3.10 -8.87 -2.70
N LEU A 88 -2.37 -7.89 -2.14
CA LEU A 88 -0.93 -7.81 -2.35
C LEU A 88 -0.24 -8.91 -1.55
N ALA A 89 0.76 -9.53 -2.14
CA ALA A 89 1.50 -10.62 -1.51
C ALA A 89 2.71 -10.07 -0.77
N GLU A 90 2.95 -10.54 0.43
CA GLU A 90 4.12 -10.16 1.19
C GLU A 90 5.40 -10.64 0.50
N ARG A 91 6.37 -9.77 0.46
CA ARG A 91 7.63 -9.98 -0.24
C ARG A 91 8.73 -10.45 0.71
#